data_1cc3af1f321d1fe48c9f60480b279d20
#
_entry.id   1cc3af1f321d1fe48c9f60480b279d20
#
_cell.length_a   1.000
_cell.length_b   1.000
_cell.length_c   1.000
_cell.angle_alpha   90.00
_cell.angle_beta   90.00
_cell.angle_gamma   90.00
#
_symmetry.space_group_name_H-M   'P 1'
#
loop_
_entity.id
_entity.type
_entity.pdbx_description
1 polymer ?
#
loop_
_entity_poly.entity_id
_entity_poly.type
_entity_poly.pdbx_seq_one_letter_code
_entity_poly.pdbx_strand_id
1 'polypeptide(L)'
;MIGSLTVLPAVLSKLGDRVEKGRIPLLGRFRRPAGEGRIWGKVLNPVLRRPALSASLATALLVALAIPTLQIHTASSSLTTMPRSIPTVETLDRLQAAFPGKPGPAVIAVNTNTTSTAFRTAVAELQVAASATHRGYGAISVDSNQSHTVGRITIPLPGNGTDGTSTRALLTLRGQLLPATIGKLPGVTYGVTGATANSFDWNEMMKSSLPIVFAFVLTFGFLLLLASFRSLVIAAKAVILNLLSVAAAYGVVVAVFQFGWGQNVLNFTSNGAVAPWLPLFLFVILFGLSMDYHVFILSRVREAYDRGMSTEDAVAHGIRTTAGTVTSAALVMVGVFSIFATLPILDMKEMGIGLAAAVLIDATIVRAVLLPATMKLLGDWN
;
A
#
# COMPACT_ATOMS: atom_id res chain seq x y z
N MET A 1 -4.21 19.32 -12.01
CA MET A 1 -3.28 20.44 -12.21
C MET A 1 -3.87 21.59 -13.01
N ILE A 2 -4.32 21.41 -14.25
CA ILE A 2 -4.88 22.53 -15.05
C ILE A 2 -5.99 23.26 -14.30
N GLY A 3 -6.96 22.54 -13.72
CA GLY A 3 -8.07 23.15 -12.96
C GLY A 3 -7.63 23.96 -11.72
N SER A 4 -6.60 23.50 -11.00
CA SER A 4 -6.08 24.22 -9.82
C SER A 4 -5.22 25.45 -10.19
N LEU A 5 -4.58 25.42 -11.35
CA LEU A 5 -3.72 26.52 -11.81
C LEU A 5 -4.48 27.58 -12.62
N THR A 6 -5.63 27.24 -13.19
CA THR A 6 -6.41 28.15 -14.03
C THR A 6 -7.77 28.50 -13.43
N VAL A 7 -8.59 27.49 -13.12
CA VAL A 7 -9.96 27.69 -12.64
C VAL A 7 -9.98 28.28 -11.22
N LEU A 8 -9.17 27.72 -10.31
CA LEU A 8 -9.17 28.19 -8.92
C LEU A 8 -8.69 29.64 -8.80
N PRO A 9 -7.56 30.10 -9.39
CA PRO A 9 -7.17 31.50 -9.40
C PRO A 9 -8.19 32.41 -10.07
N ALA A 10 -8.78 31.98 -11.19
CA ALA A 10 -9.82 32.75 -11.89
C ALA A 10 -11.09 32.95 -11.02
N VAL A 11 -11.53 31.90 -10.33
CA VAL A 11 -12.67 31.96 -9.40
C VAL A 11 -12.34 32.86 -8.20
N LEU A 12 -11.15 32.70 -7.60
CA LEU A 12 -10.71 33.54 -6.49
C LEU A 12 -10.57 35.02 -6.89
N SER A 13 -10.02 35.28 -8.07
CA SER A 13 -9.92 36.66 -8.61
C SER A 13 -11.30 37.28 -8.83
N LYS A 14 -12.28 36.51 -9.33
CA LYS A 14 -13.65 36.95 -9.55
C LYS A 14 -14.44 37.15 -8.26
N LEU A 15 -14.17 36.37 -7.23
CA LEU A 15 -14.81 36.51 -5.92
C LEU A 15 -14.22 37.65 -5.07
N GLY A 16 -12.94 38.00 -5.29
CA GLY A 16 -12.26 39.09 -4.58
C GLY A 16 -12.52 39.07 -3.06
N ASP A 17 -12.84 40.21 -2.47
CA ASP A 17 -13.12 40.33 -1.02
C ASP A 17 -14.36 39.59 -0.54
N ARG A 18 -15.20 39.07 -1.46
CA ARG A 18 -16.39 38.27 -1.10
C ARG A 18 -16.03 36.91 -0.53
N VAL A 19 -14.83 36.39 -0.82
CA VAL A 19 -14.29 35.14 -0.22
C VAL A 19 -14.19 35.27 1.31
N GLU A 20 -13.96 36.50 1.81
CA GLU A 20 -13.85 36.76 3.25
C GLU A 20 -15.19 36.99 3.95
N LYS A 21 -16.28 37.27 3.20
CA LYS A 21 -17.62 37.54 3.78
C LYS A 21 -18.31 36.31 4.38
N GLY A 22 -17.84 35.09 4.07
CA GLY A 22 -18.31 33.82 4.66
C GLY A 22 -17.67 33.44 5.99
N ARG A 23 -17.08 34.38 6.73
CA ARG A 23 -16.47 34.11 8.04
C ARG A 23 -17.50 33.65 9.05
N ILE A 24 -17.40 32.40 9.49
CA ILE A 24 -18.17 31.88 10.63
C ILE A 24 -17.55 32.47 11.90
N PRO A 25 -18.27 33.32 12.68
CA PRO A 25 -17.68 34.04 13.82
C PRO A 25 -17.08 33.13 14.89
N LEU A 26 -17.63 31.93 15.08
CA LEU A 26 -17.15 30.94 16.05
C LEU A 26 -15.80 30.32 15.65
N LEU A 27 -15.58 30.07 14.36
CA LEU A 27 -14.32 29.52 13.83
C LEU A 27 -13.25 30.60 13.67
N GLY A 28 -13.63 31.85 13.54
CA GLY A 28 -12.71 33.01 13.51
C GLY A 28 -11.90 33.19 14.80
N ARG A 29 -12.42 32.69 15.94
CA ARG A 29 -11.72 32.70 17.24
C ARG A 29 -10.54 31.73 17.31
N PHE A 30 -10.53 30.67 16.47
CA PHE A 30 -9.42 29.74 16.31
C PHE A 30 -8.40 30.19 15.26
N ARG A 31 -8.78 31.15 14.40
CA ARG A 31 -7.89 31.79 13.42
C ARG A 31 -7.17 32.94 14.09
N ARG A 32 -6.14 32.64 14.86
CA ARG A 32 -5.12 33.62 15.22
C ARG A 32 -4.38 34.03 13.93
N PRO A 33 -4.03 35.32 13.73
CA PRO A 33 -3.27 35.74 12.57
C PRO A 33 -2.05 34.85 12.40
N ALA A 34 -1.65 34.62 11.16
CA ALA A 34 -0.49 33.82 10.77
C ALA A 34 0.83 34.47 11.24
N GLY A 35 0.92 34.70 12.53
CA GLY A 35 2.14 35.01 13.25
C GLY A 35 2.70 33.71 13.77
N GLU A 36 3.93 33.41 13.40
CA GLU A 36 4.86 32.37 13.83
C GLU A 36 4.22 31.31 14.75
N GLY A 37 3.90 30.15 14.17
CA GLY A 37 3.16 29.09 14.89
C GLY A 37 3.83 28.78 16.23
N ARG A 38 3.27 29.27 17.32
CA ARG A 38 3.78 29.06 18.70
C ARG A 38 4.05 27.58 19.01
N ILE A 39 3.24 26.70 18.43
CA ILE A 39 3.39 25.24 18.58
C ILE A 39 4.65 24.77 17.84
N TRP A 40 4.84 25.22 16.61
CA TRP A 40 6.00 24.86 15.79
C TRP A 40 7.30 25.43 16.36
N GLY A 41 7.28 26.64 16.93
CA GLY A 41 8.41 27.22 17.64
C GLY A 41 8.82 26.40 18.86
N LYS A 42 7.84 25.87 19.61
CA LYS A 42 8.11 24.98 20.75
C LYS A 42 8.73 23.63 20.36
N VAL A 43 8.40 23.09 19.19
CA VAL A 43 8.98 21.85 18.66
C VAL A 43 10.33 22.11 18.01
N LEU A 44 10.43 23.16 17.19
CA LEU A 44 11.62 23.45 16.42
C LEU A 44 12.82 23.90 17.27
N ASN A 45 12.58 24.69 18.33
CA ASN A 45 13.65 25.19 19.19
C ASN A 45 14.47 24.06 19.88
N PRO A 46 13.85 23.04 20.52
CA PRO A 46 14.61 21.90 21.07
C PRO A 46 15.33 21.11 19.98
N VAL A 47 14.70 20.91 18.82
CA VAL A 47 15.27 20.16 17.69
C VAL A 47 16.53 20.85 17.17
N LEU A 48 16.48 22.17 16.97
CA LEU A 48 17.65 22.92 16.53
C LEU A 48 18.72 23.08 17.60
N ARG A 49 18.37 23.05 18.89
CA ARG A 49 19.37 23.09 19.99
C ARG A 49 20.18 21.81 20.11
N ARG A 50 19.55 20.64 19.88
CA ARG A 50 20.20 19.32 19.97
C ARG A 50 19.88 18.47 18.73
N PRO A 51 20.38 18.86 17.55
CA PRO A 51 19.95 18.25 16.30
C PRO A 51 20.34 16.78 16.18
N ALA A 52 21.53 16.38 16.65
CA ALA A 52 21.96 14.99 16.62
C ALA A 52 21.06 14.08 17.48
N LEU A 53 20.75 14.50 18.71
CA LEU A 53 19.88 13.73 19.60
C LEU A 53 18.45 13.63 19.02
N SER A 54 17.92 14.73 18.50
CA SER A 54 16.57 14.75 17.90
C SER A 54 16.49 13.87 16.67
N ALA A 55 17.50 13.95 15.78
CA ALA A 55 17.58 13.09 14.60
C ALA A 55 17.69 11.60 14.97
N SER A 56 18.57 11.26 15.93
CA SER A 56 18.76 9.88 16.39
C SER A 56 17.49 9.29 16.99
N LEU A 57 16.81 10.01 17.89
CA LEU A 57 15.57 9.54 18.50
C LEU A 57 14.44 9.39 17.49
N ALA A 58 14.27 10.35 16.59
CA ALA A 58 13.25 10.27 15.54
C ALA A 58 13.54 9.13 14.55
N THR A 59 14.80 8.95 14.16
CA THR A 59 15.21 7.83 13.31
C THR A 59 14.99 6.49 14.01
N ALA A 60 15.37 6.36 15.27
CA ALA A 60 15.17 5.15 16.06
C ALA A 60 13.67 4.80 16.18
N LEU A 61 12.82 5.80 16.40
CA LEU A 61 11.36 5.62 16.45
C LEU A 61 10.82 5.12 15.09
N LEU A 62 11.24 5.74 13.97
CA LEU A 62 10.79 5.31 12.64
C LEU A 62 11.31 3.93 12.27
N VAL A 63 12.55 3.60 12.62
CA VAL A 63 13.09 2.26 12.44
C VAL A 63 12.33 1.24 13.27
N ALA A 64 12.02 1.53 14.52
CA ALA A 64 11.22 0.65 15.36
C ALA A 64 9.82 0.41 14.79
N LEU A 65 9.17 1.46 14.28
CA LEU A 65 7.89 1.34 13.57
C LEU A 65 8.02 0.54 12.26
N ALA A 66 9.16 0.57 11.60
CA ALA A 66 9.41 -0.16 10.36
C ALA A 66 9.75 -1.65 10.57
N ILE A 67 10.13 -2.10 11.77
CA ILE A 67 10.50 -3.51 12.04
C ILE A 67 9.44 -4.51 11.56
N PRO A 68 8.12 -4.32 11.82
CA PRO A 68 7.11 -5.26 11.36
C PRO A 68 7.09 -5.44 9.83
N THR A 69 7.52 -4.45 9.05
CA THR A 69 7.59 -4.53 7.58
C THR A 69 8.46 -5.68 7.09
N LEU A 70 9.49 -6.07 7.85
CA LEU A 70 10.36 -7.21 7.50
C LEU A 70 9.62 -8.55 7.47
N GLN A 71 8.46 -8.63 8.11
CA GLN A 71 7.62 -9.81 8.17
C GLN A 71 6.36 -9.68 7.30
N ILE A 72 6.34 -8.74 6.34
CA ILE A 72 5.17 -8.51 5.50
C ILE A 72 4.84 -9.75 4.67
N HIS A 73 3.60 -10.22 4.81
CA HIS A 73 3.01 -11.25 3.98
C HIS A 73 1.86 -10.65 3.19
N THR A 74 1.77 -11.02 1.92
CA THR A 74 0.70 -10.53 1.05
C THR A 74 -0.20 -11.67 0.63
N ALA A 75 -1.51 -11.49 0.80
CA ALA A 75 -2.55 -12.41 0.32
C ALA A 75 -3.81 -11.64 -0.03
N SER A 76 -4.53 -12.12 -1.03
CA SER A 76 -5.80 -11.51 -1.41
C SER A 76 -6.84 -11.67 -0.30
N SER A 77 -7.57 -10.61 -0.03
CA SER A 77 -8.72 -10.64 0.87
C SER A 77 -9.83 -11.52 0.27
N SER A 78 -10.53 -12.23 1.13
CA SER A 78 -11.68 -13.05 0.75
C SER A 78 -12.93 -12.62 1.51
N LEU A 79 -14.08 -13.19 1.20
CA LEU A 79 -15.31 -12.93 1.95
C LEU A 79 -15.19 -13.27 3.44
N THR A 80 -14.26 -14.19 3.80
CA THR A 80 -14.02 -14.54 5.21
C THR A 80 -13.32 -13.46 6.03
N THR A 81 -12.74 -12.43 5.38
CA THR A 81 -12.13 -11.28 6.06
C THR A 81 -13.12 -10.15 6.33
N MET A 82 -14.32 -10.25 5.77
CA MET A 82 -15.39 -9.26 5.99
C MET A 82 -16.03 -9.43 7.37
N PRO A 83 -16.59 -8.35 7.93
CA PRO A 83 -17.32 -8.42 9.19
C PRO A 83 -18.48 -9.41 9.12
N ARG A 84 -18.59 -10.27 10.12
CA ARG A 84 -19.69 -11.26 10.23
C ARG A 84 -21.07 -10.62 10.46
N SER A 85 -21.13 -9.33 10.76
CA SER A 85 -22.36 -8.57 10.83
C SER A 85 -23.06 -8.39 9.47
N ILE A 86 -22.38 -8.73 8.36
CA ILE A 86 -22.96 -8.67 7.02
C ILE A 86 -23.75 -9.97 6.78
N PRO A 87 -25.09 -9.91 6.50
CA PRO A 87 -25.93 -11.10 6.37
C PRO A 87 -25.43 -12.10 5.32
N THR A 88 -24.85 -11.61 4.22
CA THR A 88 -24.27 -12.45 3.17
C THR A 88 -23.07 -13.27 3.67
N VAL A 89 -22.23 -12.69 4.54
CA VAL A 89 -21.07 -13.38 5.13
C VAL A 89 -21.56 -14.45 6.11
N GLU A 90 -22.51 -14.14 6.95
CA GLU A 90 -23.12 -15.12 7.88
C GLU A 90 -23.77 -16.28 7.12
N THR A 91 -24.47 -15.99 6.02
CA THR A 91 -25.07 -17.01 5.16
C THR A 91 -24.00 -17.90 4.52
N LEU A 92 -22.89 -17.31 4.08
CA LEU A 92 -21.75 -18.04 3.52
C LEU A 92 -21.11 -18.95 4.57
N ASP A 93 -20.89 -18.46 5.80
CA ASP A 93 -20.36 -19.26 6.90
C ASP A 93 -21.27 -20.48 7.22
N ARG A 94 -22.59 -20.26 7.24
CA ARG A 94 -23.57 -21.34 7.43
C ARG A 94 -23.55 -22.34 6.26
N LEU A 95 -23.43 -21.85 5.03
CA LEU A 95 -23.32 -22.72 3.85
C LEU A 95 -22.06 -23.55 3.88
N GLN A 96 -20.91 -22.95 4.21
CA GLN A 96 -19.64 -23.64 4.32
C GLN A 96 -19.61 -24.67 5.46
N ALA A 97 -20.30 -24.38 6.56
CA ALA A 97 -20.46 -25.32 7.68
C ALA A 97 -21.35 -26.51 7.31
N ALA A 98 -22.44 -26.26 6.57
CA ALA A 98 -23.37 -27.31 6.12
C ALA A 98 -22.82 -28.14 4.95
N PHE A 99 -22.05 -27.54 4.09
CA PHE A 99 -21.43 -28.15 2.92
C PHE A 99 -19.91 -27.92 2.97
N PRO A 100 -19.16 -28.70 3.74
CA PRO A 100 -17.72 -28.54 3.88
C PRO A 100 -17.01 -28.94 2.56
N GLY A 101 -17.21 -28.11 1.54
CA GLY A 101 -16.49 -28.15 0.28
C GLY A 101 -15.19 -27.39 0.40
N LYS A 102 -14.22 -27.71 -0.45
CA LYS A 102 -12.94 -27.00 -0.51
C LYS A 102 -13.16 -25.69 -1.29
N PRO A 103 -13.09 -24.52 -0.64
CA PRO A 103 -13.25 -23.26 -1.34
C PRO A 103 -12.07 -23.05 -2.29
N GLY A 104 -12.36 -22.66 -3.53
CA GLY A 104 -11.34 -22.31 -4.50
C GLY A 104 -10.77 -23.48 -5.31
N PRO A 105 -11.60 -24.19 -6.08
CA PRO A 105 -11.09 -25.23 -6.96
C PRO A 105 -10.15 -24.63 -8.03
N ALA A 106 -9.11 -25.38 -8.41
CA ALA A 106 -8.39 -25.09 -9.64
C ALA A 106 -9.25 -25.52 -10.83
N VAL A 107 -9.32 -24.66 -11.81
CA VAL A 107 -10.01 -24.92 -13.08
C VAL A 107 -8.95 -24.98 -14.17
N ILE A 108 -8.87 -26.10 -14.87
CA ILE A 108 -7.94 -26.32 -15.96
C ILE A 108 -8.73 -26.30 -17.26
N ALA A 109 -8.44 -25.34 -18.14
CA ALA A 109 -8.93 -25.35 -19.50
C ALA A 109 -7.94 -26.15 -20.36
N VAL A 110 -8.43 -27.12 -21.11
CA VAL A 110 -7.61 -28.01 -21.93
C VAL A 110 -8.15 -27.97 -23.36
N ASN A 111 -7.32 -27.57 -24.31
CA ASN A 111 -7.66 -27.59 -25.74
C ASN A 111 -7.23 -28.95 -26.32
N THR A 112 -8.18 -29.85 -26.49
CA THR A 112 -7.99 -31.22 -27.04
C THR A 112 -9.35 -31.85 -27.35
N ASN A 113 -9.35 -32.98 -28.08
CA ASN A 113 -10.55 -33.77 -28.25
C ASN A 113 -10.92 -34.46 -26.93
N THR A 114 -11.97 -33.98 -26.26
CA THR A 114 -12.42 -34.48 -24.94
C THR A 114 -13.13 -35.84 -25.00
N THR A 115 -13.52 -36.31 -26.20
CA THR A 115 -14.13 -37.63 -26.38
C THR A 115 -13.08 -38.75 -26.57
N SER A 116 -11.81 -38.37 -26.80
CA SER A 116 -10.73 -39.33 -27.02
C SER A 116 -10.45 -40.21 -25.78
N THR A 117 -10.10 -41.44 -26.03
CA THR A 117 -9.67 -42.35 -24.94
C THR A 117 -8.42 -41.84 -24.26
N ALA A 118 -7.47 -41.25 -25.01
CA ALA A 118 -6.25 -40.66 -24.46
C ALA A 118 -6.55 -39.56 -23.44
N PHE A 119 -7.50 -38.66 -23.72
CA PHE A 119 -7.89 -37.62 -22.76
C PHE A 119 -8.51 -38.21 -21.50
N ARG A 120 -9.41 -39.21 -21.62
CA ARG A 120 -10.03 -39.85 -20.45
C ARG A 120 -8.99 -40.57 -19.57
N THR A 121 -8.04 -41.27 -20.21
CA THR A 121 -6.92 -41.89 -19.50
C THR A 121 -6.06 -40.87 -18.78
N ALA A 122 -5.68 -39.76 -19.43
CA ALA A 122 -4.88 -38.72 -18.82
C ALA A 122 -5.59 -38.05 -17.62
N VAL A 123 -6.92 -37.88 -17.68
CA VAL A 123 -7.70 -37.38 -16.54
C VAL A 123 -7.73 -38.40 -15.38
N ALA A 124 -7.89 -39.69 -15.69
CA ALA A 124 -7.83 -40.76 -14.67
C ALA A 124 -6.44 -40.81 -14.01
N GLU A 125 -5.38 -40.75 -14.80
CA GLU A 125 -4.00 -40.68 -14.29
C GLU A 125 -3.79 -39.40 -13.41
N LEU A 126 -4.35 -38.25 -13.80
CA LEU A 126 -4.30 -37.05 -12.97
C LEU A 126 -4.99 -37.26 -11.63
N GLN A 127 -6.16 -37.91 -11.60
CA GLN A 127 -6.86 -38.19 -10.33
C GLN A 127 -6.03 -39.13 -9.42
N VAL A 128 -5.44 -40.19 -9.99
CA VAL A 128 -4.58 -41.13 -9.26
C VAL A 128 -3.34 -40.38 -8.72
N ALA A 129 -2.66 -39.63 -9.59
CA ALA A 129 -1.47 -38.88 -9.20
C ALA A 129 -1.77 -37.82 -8.13
N ALA A 130 -2.90 -37.11 -8.24
CA ALA A 130 -3.33 -36.16 -7.21
C ALA A 130 -3.59 -36.80 -5.87
N SER A 131 -4.26 -37.97 -5.85
CA SER A 131 -4.53 -38.73 -4.65
C SER A 131 -3.25 -39.31 -4.01
N ALA A 132 -2.30 -39.74 -4.81
CA ALA A 132 -1.00 -40.27 -4.35
C ALA A 132 -0.12 -39.21 -3.66
N THR A 133 -0.35 -37.92 -3.90
CA THR A 133 0.40 -36.86 -3.18
C THR A 133 0.03 -36.73 -1.70
N HIS A 134 -1.06 -37.32 -1.27
CA HIS A 134 -1.65 -37.18 0.08
C HIS A 134 -1.86 -35.72 0.52
N ARG A 135 -1.88 -34.79 -0.42
CA ARG A 135 -2.08 -33.35 -0.15
C ARG A 135 -3.53 -32.95 0.05
N GLY A 136 -4.46 -33.86 -0.19
CA GLY A 136 -5.88 -33.64 0.04
C GLY A 136 -6.62 -32.96 -1.11
N TYR A 137 -6.23 -33.19 -2.36
CA TYR A 137 -7.04 -32.83 -3.52
C TYR A 137 -8.41 -33.52 -3.48
N GLY A 138 -9.44 -32.84 -4.01
CA GLY A 138 -10.77 -33.46 -4.15
C GLY A 138 -10.93 -34.26 -5.43
N ALA A 139 -12.12 -34.83 -5.61
CA ALA A 139 -12.49 -35.55 -6.83
C ALA A 139 -12.52 -34.59 -8.02
N ILE A 140 -11.98 -35.06 -9.15
CA ILE A 140 -11.95 -34.27 -10.39
C ILE A 140 -13.32 -34.38 -11.07
N SER A 141 -13.85 -33.24 -11.53
CA SER A 141 -14.97 -33.19 -12.45
C SER A 141 -14.51 -32.68 -13.82
N VAL A 142 -15.13 -33.16 -14.86
CA VAL A 142 -14.81 -32.77 -16.26
C VAL A 142 -16.08 -32.41 -16.98
N ASP A 143 -16.08 -31.22 -17.57
CA ASP A 143 -17.10 -30.75 -18.48
C ASP A 143 -16.45 -30.48 -19.85
N SER A 144 -17.19 -30.57 -20.93
CA SER A 144 -16.73 -30.22 -22.27
C SER A 144 -17.68 -29.26 -22.98
N ASN A 145 -17.14 -28.49 -23.91
CA ASN A 145 -17.97 -27.66 -24.79
C ASN A 145 -18.77 -28.56 -25.77
N GLN A 146 -19.77 -27.99 -26.45
CA GLN A 146 -20.64 -28.72 -27.37
C GLN A 146 -19.88 -29.38 -28.50
N SER A 147 -18.79 -28.80 -28.99
CA SER A 147 -17.95 -29.34 -30.07
C SER A 147 -16.89 -30.34 -29.60
N HIS A 148 -16.82 -30.61 -28.31
CA HIS A 148 -15.84 -31.51 -27.67
C HIS A 148 -14.36 -31.18 -27.95
N THR A 149 -14.07 -29.91 -28.27
CA THR A 149 -12.72 -29.44 -28.58
C THR A 149 -12.02 -28.79 -27.37
N VAL A 150 -12.78 -28.41 -26.32
CA VAL A 150 -12.25 -27.82 -25.08
C VAL A 150 -12.84 -28.52 -23.89
N GLY A 151 -11.98 -29.02 -23.01
CA GLY A 151 -12.33 -29.57 -21.71
C GLY A 151 -12.11 -28.58 -20.57
N ARG A 152 -13.03 -28.56 -19.62
CA ARG A 152 -12.88 -27.89 -18.32
C ARG A 152 -12.72 -28.96 -17.24
N ILE A 153 -11.53 -29.07 -16.70
CA ILE A 153 -11.24 -29.97 -15.59
C ILE A 153 -11.25 -29.14 -14.30
N THR A 154 -12.08 -29.51 -13.33
CA THR A 154 -12.16 -28.83 -12.04
C THR A 154 -11.64 -29.78 -10.96
N ILE A 155 -10.63 -29.34 -10.20
CA ILE A 155 -10.03 -30.07 -9.11
C ILE A 155 -10.07 -29.24 -7.82
N PRO A 156 -10.78 -29.66 -6.77
CA PRO A 156 -10.78 -28.99 -5.48
C PRO A 156 -9.38 -29.03 -4.84
N LEU A 157 -8.84 -27.84 -4.50
CA LEU A 157 -7.57 -27.72 -3.80
C LEU A 157 -7.78 -27.79 -2.28
N PRO A 158 -6.81 -28.29 -1.51
CA PRO A 158 -6.83 -28.21 -0.05
C PRO A 158 -6.62 -26.78 0.44
N GLY A 159 -6.99 -26.50 1.70
CA GLY A 159 -6.86 -25.19 2.32
C GLY A 159 -8.05 -24.28 2.08
N ASN A 160 -7.88 -22.97 2.38
CA ASN A 160 -8.94 -21.97 2.28
C ASN A 160 -8.98 -21.19 0.94
N GLY A 161 -8.12 -21.54 -0.01
CA GLY A 161 -8.02 -20.91 -1.33
C GLY A 161 -6.95 -19.83 -1.44
N THR A 162 -6.50 -19.23 -0.35
CA THR A 162 -5.48 -18.16 -0.33
C THR A 162 -4.31 -18.44 0.61
N ASP A 163 -4.34 -19.54 1.33
CA ASP A 163 -3.30 -19.93 2.27
C ASP A 163 -2.12 -20.66 1.60
N GLY A 164 -1.04 -20.85 2.37
CA GLY A 164 0.15 -21.54 1.89
C GLY A 164 -0.09 -23.01 1.51
N THR A 165 -1.13 -23.65 2.04
CA THR A 165 -1.52 -25.02 1.70
C THR A 165 -2.12 -25.08 0.31
N SER A 166 -3.07 -24.18 0.01
CA SER A 166 -3.66 -24.03 -1.32
C SER A 166 -2.63 -23.66 -2.38
N THR A 167 -1.73 -22.74 -2.04
CA THR A 167 -0.63 -22.31 -2.93
C THR A 167 0.31 -23.47 -3.27
N ARG A 168 0.75 -24.25 -2.27
CA ARG A 168 1.62 -25.42 -2.52
C ARG A 168 0.93 -26.49 -3.36
N ALA A 169 -0.36 -26.71 -3.14
CA ALA A 169 -1.14 -27.62 -3.95
C ALA A 169 -1.23 -27.14 -5.42
N LEU A 170 -1.53 -25.86 -5.62
CA LEU A 170 -1.56 -25.24 -6.96
C LEU A 170 -0.22 -25.39 -7.68
N LEU A 171 0.90 -25.10 -7.01
CA LEU A 171 2.23 -25.21 -7.60
C LEU A 171 2.59 -26.67 -7.95
N THR A 172 2.23 -27.61 -7.09
CA THR A 172 2.38 -29.05 -7.38
C THR A 172 1.53 -29.47 -8.58
N LEU A 173 0.28 -28.97 -8.65
CA LEU A 173 -0.60 -29.24 -9.78
C LEU A 173 0.00 -28.72 -11.09
N ARG A 174 0.42 -27.44 -11.12
CA ARG A 174 1.00 -26.79 -12.32
C ARG A 174 2.35 -27.36 -12.73
N GLY A 175 3.25 -27.60 -11.77
CA GLY A 175 4.65 -27.95 -12.03
C GLY A 175 4.93 -29.45 -12.16
N GLN A 176 4.08 -30.29 -11.61
CA GLN A 176 4.32 -31.72 -11.56
C GLN A 176 3.18 -32.57 -12.15
N LEU A 177 1.95 -32.40 -11.63
CA LEU A 177 0.85 -33.30 -11.98
C LEU A 177 0.37 -33.08 -13.43
N LEU A 178 0.12 -31.88 -13.84
CA LEU A 178 -0.35 -31.58 -15.19
C LEU A 178 0.67 -31.92 -16.28
N PRO A 179 1.97 -31.54 -16.16
CA PRO A 179 2.96 -31.94 -17.15
C PRO A 179 3.13 -33.46 -17.27
N ALA A 180 3.00 -34.17 -16.15
CA ALA A 180 3.14 -35.63 -16.13
C ALA A 180 1.93 -36.40 -16.67
N THR A 181 0.77 -35.76 -16.83
CA THR A 181 -0.50 -36.40 -17.26
C THR A 181 -1.07 -35.70 -18.51
N ILE A 182 -1.85 -34.66 -18.33
CA ILE A 182 -2.50 -33.92 -19.42
C ILE A 182 -1.47 -33.38 -20.42
N GLY A 183 -0.31 -32.89 -19.96
CA GLY A 183 0.76 -32.36 -20.79
C GLY A 183 1.41 -33.36 -21.75
N LYS A 184 1.20 -34.69 -21.55
CA LYS A 184 1.68 -35.72 -22.47
C LYS A 184 0.81 -35.91 -23.70
N LEU A 185 -0.39 -35.35 -23.72
CA LEU A 185 -1.28 -35.46 -24.86
C LEU A 185 -0.70 -34.70 -26.10
N PRO A 186 -0.69 -35.33 -27.28
CA PRO A 186 -0.15 -34.69 -28.47
C PRO A 186 -0.90 -33.40 -28.83
N GLY A 187 -0.16 -32.30 -29.04
CA GLY A 187 -0.72 -31.01 -29.46
C GLY A 187 -1.63 -30.34 -28.43
N VAL A 188 -1.63 -30.77 -27.20
CA VAL A 188 -2.44 -30.18 -26.12
C VAL A 188 -1.90 -28.80 -25.73
N THR A 189 -2.81 -27.87 -25.53
CA THR A 189 -2.53 -26.63 -24.78
C THR A 189 -3.47 -26.58 -23.58
N TYR A 190 -2.93 -26.20 -22.42
CA TYR A 190 -3.74 -26.08 -21.20
C TYR A 190 -3.30 -24.88 -20.37
N GLY A 191 -4.24 -24.37 -19.58
CA GLY A 191 -4.01 -23.30 -18.61
C GLY A 191 -4.77 -23.56 -17.32
N VAL A 192 -4.19 -23.13 -16.21
CA VAL A 192 -4.79 -23.31 -14.87
C VAL A 192 -5.24 -21.96 -14.35
N THR A 193 -6.53 -21.84 -14.03
CA THR A 193 -7.19 -20.70 -13.41
C THR A 193 -7.95 -21.12 -12.16
N GLY A 194 -8.76 -20.27 -11.61
CA GLY A 194 -9.52 -20.47 -10.37
C GLY A 194 -9.07 -19.46 -9.30
N ALA A 195 -9.81 -19.39 -8.21
CA ALA A 195 -9.58 -18.37 -7.18
C ALA A 195 -8.14 -18.40 -6.63
N THR A 196 -7.63 -19.59 -6.29
CA THR A 196 -6.25 -19.74 -5.80
C THR A 196 -5.21 -19.37 -6.85
N ALA A 197 -5.40 -19.80 -8.10
CA ALA A 197 -4.49 -19.48 -9.19
C ALA A 197 -4.44 -17.99 -9.47
N ASN A 198 -5.60 -17.35 -9.54
CA ASN A 198 -5.72 -15.92 -9.77
C ASN A 198 -5.07 -15.10 -8.64
N SER A 199 -5.32 -15.49 -7.39
CA SER A 199 -4.70 -14.83 -6.22
C SER A 199 -3.17 -15.00 -6.22
N PHE A 200 -2.66 -16.18 -6.54
CA PHE A 200 -1.23 -16.45 -6.63
C PHE A 200 -0.57 -15.64 -7.77
N ASP A 201 -1.13 -15.72 -8.98
CA ASP A 201 -0.58 -15.04 -10.16
C ASP A 201 -0.60 -13.52 -9.98
N TRP A 202 -1.67 -12.97 -9.38
CA TRP A 202 -1.76 -11.56 -9.04
C TRP A 202 -0.67 -11.13 -8.04
N ASN A 203 -0.47 -11.93 -6.99
CA ASN A 203 0.54 -11.65 -5.98
C ASN A 203 1.96 -11.69 -6.54
N GLU A 204 2.26 -12.68 -7.39
CA GLU A 204 3.55 -12.76 -8.09
C GLU A 204 3.76 -11.60 -9.07
N MET A 205 2.73 -11.20 -9.80
CA MET A 205 2.78 -10.03 -10.68
C MET A 205 3.06 -8.74 -9.88
N MET A 206 2.40 -8.56 -8.74
CA MET A 206 2.66 -7.42 -7.86
C MET A 206 4.10 -7.42 -7.35
N LYS A 207 4.59 -8.56 -6.85
CA LYS A 207 5.97 -8.70 -6.36
C LYS A 207 7.01 -8.44 -7.44
N SER A 208 6.81 -8.95 -8.65
CA SER A 208 7.74 -8.74 -9.76
C SER A 208 7.74 -7.29 -10.27
N SER A 209 6.63 -6.58 -10.11
CA SER A 209 6.53 -5.17 -10.51
C SER A 209 7.14 -4.20 -9.47
N LEU A 210 7.22 -4.60 -8.20
CA LEU A 210 7.74 -3.75 -7.13
C LEU A 210 9.11 -3.14 -7.44
N PRO A 211 10.17 -3.91 -7.81
CA PRO A 211 11.50 -3.34 -8.02
C PRO A 211 11.53 -2.30 -9.14
N ILE A 212 10.78 -2.55 -10.23
CA ILE A 212 10.73 -1.66 -11.40
C ILE A 212 10.06 -0.35 -11.03
N VAL A 213 8.91 -0.41 -10.35
CA VAL A 213 8.17 0.79 -9.91
C VAL A 213 8.97 1.58 -8.88
N PHE A 214 9.58 0.90 -7.91
CA PHE A 214 10.44 1.55 -6.91
C PHE A 214 11.62 2.25 -7.58
N ALA A 215 12.35 1.57 -8.46
CA ALA A 215 13.47 2.16 -9.19
C ALA A 215 13.04 3.38 -10.01
N PHE A 216 11.92 3.29 -10.73
CA PHE A 216 11.39 4.40 -11.53
C PHE A 216 11.03 5.60 -10.65
N VAL A 217 10.22 5.39 -9.61
CA VAL A 217 9.74 6.48 -8.75
C VAL A 217 10.88 7.14 -7.98
N LEU A 218 11.82 6.34 -7.44
CA LEU A 218 12.98 6.88 -6.72
C LEU A 218 13.91 7.65 -7.65
N THR A 219 14.22 7.10 -8.83
CA THR A 219 15.09 7.77 -9.79
C THR A 219 14.46 9.07 -10.29
N PHE A 220 13.19 9.01 -10.69
CA PHE A 220 12.49 10.19 -11.19
C PHE A 220 12.34 11.27 -10.11
N GLY A 221 11.96 10.90 -8.88
CA GLY A 221 11.89 11.83 -7.76
C GLY A 221 13.24 12.43 -7.38
N PHE A 222 14.30 11.61 -7.37
CA PHE A 222 15.66 12.08 -7.15
C PHE A 222 16.09 13.10 -8.21
N LEU A 223 15.89 12.79 -9.51
CA LEU A 223 16.25 13.68 -10.61
C LEU A 223 15.45 14.99 -10.58
N LEU A 224 14.14 14.94 -10.23
CA LEU A 224 13.34 16.16 -10.07
C LEU A 224 13.86 17.05 -8.96
N LEU A 225 14.21 16.49 -7.80
CA LEU A 225 14.79 17.26 -6.70
C LEU A 225 16.18 17.81 -7.07
N LEU A 226 16.99 16.99 -7.72
CA LEU A 226 18.31 17.40 -8.18
C LEU A 226 18.21 18.58 -9.17
N ALA A 227 17.30 18.50 -10.12
CA ALA A 227 17.05 19.58 -11.07
C ALA A 227 16.52 20.86 -10.40
N SER A 228 15.62 20.72 -9.39
CA SER A 228 15.00 21.84 -8.69
C SER A 228 15.98 22.55 -7.75
N PHE A 229 16.79 21.80 -6.99
CA PHE A 229 17.62 22.36 -5.93
C PHE A 229 19.12 22.37 -6.29
N ARG A 230 19.53 21.68 -7.34
CA ARG A 230 20.93 21.54 -7.80
C ARG A 230 21.89 21.07 -6.71
N SER A 231 21.39 20.29 -5.75
CA SER A 231 22.15 19.70 -4.65
C SER A 231 21.88 18.20 -4.56
N LEU A 232 22.94 17.41 -4.68
CA LEU A 232 22.90 15.95 -4.49
C LEU A 232 22.51 15.58 -3.05
N VAL A 233 23.00 16.36 -2.09
CA VAL A 233 22.75 16.11 -0.66
C VAL A 233 21.27 16.31 -0.32
N ILE A 234 20.68 17.39 -0.82
CA ILE A 234 19.25 17.64 -0.62
C ILE A 234 18.40 16.52 -1.24
N ALA A 235 18.70 16.15 -2.49
CA ALA A 235 17.95 15.12 -3.20
C ALA A 235 18.07 13.75 -2.50
N ALA A 236 19.29 13.32 -2.17
CA ALA A 236 19.53 12.05 -1.49
C ALA A 236 18.87 11.99 -0.11
N LYS A 237 19.01 13.05 0.69
CA LYS A 237 18.39 13.16 2.01
C LYS A 237 16.88 13.06 1.93
N ALA A 238 16.25 13.80 1.03
CA ALA A 238 14.79 13.80 0.88
C ALA A 238 14.27 12.41 0.50
N VAL A 239 14.96 11.69 -0.40
CA VAL A 239 14.61 10.31 -0.77
C VAL A 239 14.75 9.36 0.44
N ILE A 240 15.86 9.45 1.20
CA ILE A 240 16.09 8.60 2.37
C ILE A 240 15.03 8.84 3.45
N LEU A 241 14.73 10.10 3.77
CA LEU A 241 13.72 10.44 4.77
C LEU A 241 12.31 9.96 4.36
N ASN A 242 12.00 10.06 3.07
CA ASN A 242 10.73 9.58 2.53
C ASN A 242 10.63 8.04 2.60
N LEU A 243 11.68 7.33 2.20
CA LEU A 243 11.73 5.86 2.32
C LEU A 243 11.55 5.40 3.78
N LEU A 244 12.17 6.09 4.72
CA LEU A 244 12.05 5.78 6.14
C LEU A 244 10.59 5.99 6.63
N SER A 245 9.95 7.06 6.18
CA SER A 245 8.53 7.33 6.48
C SER A 245 7.61 6.25 5.90
N VAL A 246 7.85 5.85 4.65
CA VAL A 246 7.08 4.80 3.98
C VAL A 246 7.27 3.45 4.68
N ALA A 247 8.50 3.10 5.05
CA ALA A 247 8.78 1.87 5.78
C ALA A 247 8.08 1.84 7.15
N ALA A 248 8.08 2.97 7.89
CA ALA A 248 7.36 3.08 9.14
C ALA A 248 5.83 2.93 8.95
N ALA A 249 5.27 3.51 7.90
CA ALA A 249 3.85 3.36 7.57
C ALA A 249 3.48 1.91 7.23
N TYR A 250 4.34 1.20 6.48
CA TYR A 250 4.15 -0.23 6.23
C TYR A 250 4.16 -1.03 7.53
N GLY A 251 5.08 -0.71 8.45
CA GLY A 251 5.13 -1.38 9.74
C GLY A 251 3.86 -1.18 10.55
N VAL A 252 3.25 0.01 10.50
CA VAL A 252 1.94 0.27 11.10
C VAL A 252 0.86 -0.60 10.46
N VAL A 253 0.82 -0.69 9.12
CA VAL A 253 -0.15 -1.54 8.40
C VAL A 253 0.01 -3.02 8.79
N VAL A 254 1.25 -3.52 8.83
CA VAL A 254 1.54 -4.90 9.25
C VAL A 254 1.10 -5.15 10.70
N ALA A 255 1.44 -4.24 11.61
CA ALA A 255 1.07 -4.37 13.03
C ALA A 255 -0.45 -4.37 13.22
N VAL A 256 -1.15 -3.46 12.56
CA VAL A 256 -2.60 -3.31 12.71
C VAL A 256 -3.34 -4.46 12.05
N PHE A 257 -3.03 -4.80 10.79
CA PHE A 257 -3.84 -5.70 9.98
C PHE A 257 -3.29 -7.12 9.94
N GLN A 258 -2.00 -7.32 9.70
CA GLN A 258 -1.42 -8.67 9.65
C GLN A 258 -1.32 -9.29 11.04
N PHE A 259 -0.83 -8.55 12.06
CA PHE A 259 -0.77 -9.04 13.44
C PHE A 259 -2.11 -8.88 14.18
N GLY A 260 -3.08 -8.16 13.60
CA GLY A 260 -4.41 -8.04 14.15
C GLY A 260 -4.56 -7.10 15.35
N TRP A 261 -3.58 -6.22 15.63
CA TRP A 261 -3.65 -5.32 16.80
C TRP A 261 -4.84 -4.37 16.78
N GLY A 262 -5.35 -4.05 15.59
CA GLY A 262 -6.49 -3.13 15.42
C GLY A 262 -7.84 -3.82 15.22
N GLN A 263 -7.93 -5.16 15.20
CA GLN A 263 -9.13 -5.86 14.74
C GLN A 263 -10.40 -5.56 15.55
N ASN A 264 -10.28 -5.40 16.87
CA ASN A 264 -11.42 -5.10 17.72
C ASN A 264 -11.94 -3.66 17.55
N VAL A 265 -11.04 -2.71 17.31
CA VAL A 265 -11.38 -1.29 17.15
C VAL A 265 -11.93 -1.00 15.76
N LEU A 266 -11.32 -1.61 14.74
CA LEU A 266 -11.66 -1.39 13.34
C LEU A 266 -12.70 -2.39 12.80
N ASN A 267 -13.15 -3.33 13.61
CA ASN A 267 -14.14 -4.37 13.27
C ASN A 267 -13.79 -5.10 11.97
N PHE A 268 -12.71 -5.88 11.99
CA PHE A 268 -12.31 -6.77 10.91
C PHE A 268 -11.72 -8.08 11.49
N THR A 269 -11.52 -9.08 10.66
CA THR A 269 -10.80 -10.31 11.02
C THR A 269 -9.51 -10.36 10.22
N SER A 270 -8.36 -10.43 10.91
CA SER A 270 -7.07 -10.57 10.25
C SER A 270 -6.96 -11.95 9.57
N ASN A 271 -6.44 -11.96 8.36
CA ASN A 271 -6.05 -13.18 7.65
C ASN A 271 -4.54 -13.46 7.73
N GLY A 272 -3.81 -12.71 8.57
CA GLY A 272 -2.36 -12.83 8.72
C GLY A 272 -1.56 -12.24 7.56
N ALA A 273 -2.18 -11.41 6.72
CA ALA A 273 -1.57 -10.85 5.53
C ALA A 273 -2.08 -9.42 5.25
N VAL A 274 -1.47 -8.77 4.28
CA VAL A 274 -1.85 -7.46 3.74
C VAL A 274 -2.21 -7.64 2.26
N ALA A 275 -3.11 -6.82 1.74
CA ALA A 275 -3.52 -6.87 0.33
C ALA A 275 -2.31 -6.74 -0.62
N PRO A 276 -2.16 -7.60 -1.66
CA PRO A 276 -0.95 -7.66 -2.49
C PRO A 276 -0.60 -6.38 -3.24
N TRP A 277 -1.60 -5.61 -3.62
CA TRP A 277 -1.43 -4.35 -4.36
C TRP A 277 -1.08 -3.16 -3.45
N LEU A 278 -1.35 -3.28 -2.14
CA LEU A 278 -1.26 -2.19 -1.19
C LEU A 278 0.17 -1.64 -1.01
N PRO A 279 1.23 -2.47 -0.89
CA PRO A 279 2.59 -1.95 -0.74
C PRO A 279 2.99 -1.06 -1.92
N LEU A 280 2.72 -1.49 -3.15
CA LEU A 280 3.03 -0.71 -4.34
C LEU A 280 2.23 0.59 -4.38
N PHE A 281 0.94 0.53 -4.11
CA PHE A 281 0.04 1.68 -4.12
C PHE A 281 0.43 2.71 -3.04
N LEU A 282 0.62 2.25 -1.80
CA LEU A 282 1.04 3.13 -0.71
C LEU A 282 2.37 3.81 -1.04
N PHE A 283 3.36 3.07 -1.55
CA PHE A 283 4.64 3.64 -1.92
C PHE A 283 4.49 4.79 -2.92
N VAL A 284 3.80 4.56 -4.04
CA VAL A 284 3.64 5.57 -5.10
C VAL A 284 2.91 6.82 -4.59
N ILE A 285 1.80 6.62 -3.88
CA ILE A 285 1.00 7.74 -3.35
C ILE A 285 1.77 8.51 -2.28
N LEU A 286 2.38 7.81 -1.33
CA LEU A 286 3.11 8.46 -0.24
C LEU A 286 4.35 9.17 -0.72
N PHE A 287 5.08 8.56 -1.65
CA PHE A 287 6.26 9.20 -2.24
C PHE A 287 5.86 10.51 -2.95
N GLY A 288 4.79 10.48 -3.76
CA GLY A 288 4.29 11.68 -4.43
C GLY A 288 3.83 12.77 -3.44
N LEU A 289 2.97 12.41 -2.49
CA LEU A 289 2.46 13.35 -1.48
C LEU A 289 3.58 13.97 -0.63
N SER A 290 4.53 13.15 -0.19
CA SER A 290 5.64 13.63 0.64
C SER A 290 6.57 14.56 -0.16
N MET A 291 6.82 14.23 -1.43
CA MET A 291 7.69 15.01 -2.29
C MET A 291 7.18 16.43 -2.53
N ASP A 292 5.88 16.59 -2.80
CA ASP A 292 5.26 17.91 -3.03
C ASP A 292 5.49 18.86 -1.85
N TYR A 293 5.35 18.35 -0.64
CA TYR A 293 5.60 19.17 0.54
C TYR A 293 7.08 19.42 0.82
N HIS A 294 7.96 18.47 0.50
CA HIS A 294 9.41 18.69 0.60
C HIS A 294 9.83 19.85 -0.30
N VAL A 295 9.39 19.84 -1.56
CA VAL A 295 9.65 20.92 -2.51
C VAL A 295 9.14 22.26 -1.97
N PHE A 296 7.94 22.28 -1.40
CA PHE A 296 7.34 23.51 -0.86
C PHE A 296 8.13 24.08 0.31
N ILE A 297 8.53 23.25 1.28
CA ILE A 297 9.33 23.70 2.43
C ILE A 297 10.74 24.14 1.98
N LEU A 298 11.41 23.30 1.20
CA LEU A 298 12.78 23.58 0.73
C LEU A 298 12.87 24.82 -0.15
N SER A 299 11.84 25.10 -0.95
CA SER A 299 11.78 26.34 -1.74
C SER A 299 11.77 27.56 -0.85
N ARG A 300 11.04 27.55 0.26
CA ARG A 300 11.01 28.65 1.24
C ARG A 300 12.32 28.79 2.02
N VAL A 301 12.95 27.66 2.33
CA VAL A 301 14.29 27.66 2.96
C VAL A 301 15.30 28.31 2.02
N ARG A 302 15.32 27.89 0.74
CA ARG A 302 16.22 28.43 -0.26
C ARG A 302 16.00 29.93 -0.50
N GLU A 303 14.75 30.35 -0.62
CA GLU A 303 14.41 31.77 -0.77
C GLU A 303 14.94 32.63 0.40
N ALA A 304 14.85 32.10 1.63
CA ALA A 304 15.39 32.79 2.82
C ALA A 304 16.92 32.83 2.82
N TYR A 305 17.56 31.74 2.42
CA TYR A 305 19.02 31.65 2.28
C TYR A 305 19.54 32.61 1.20
N ASP A 306 18.91 32.64 0.03
CA ASP A 306 19.28 33.52 -1.08
C ASP A 306 19.10 35.02 -0.72
N ARG A 307 18.29 35.31 0.30
CA ARG A 307 18.14 36.67 0.88
C ARG A 307 19.22 37.02 1.91
N GLY A 308 20.20 36.10 2.14
CA GLY A 308 21.33 36.33 3.04
C GLY A 308 21.14 35.86 4.49
N MET A 309 20.10 35.09 4.79
CA MET A 309 19.96 34.47 6.10
C MET A 309 21.00 33.37 6.30
N SER A 310 21.44 33.12 7.54
CA SER A 310 22.25 31.94 7.87
C SER A 310 21.48 30.66 7.53
N THR A 311 22.18 29.54 7.27
CA THR A 311 21.56 28.23 7.00
C THR A 311 20.54 27.87 8.10
N GLU A 312 20.90 28.09 9.39
CA GLU A 312 20.03 27.77 10.52
C GLU A 312 18.77 28.64 10.55
N ASP A 313 18.93 29.96 10.32
CA ASP A 313 17.79 30.88 10.30
C ASP A 313 16.89 30.67 9.09
N ALA A 314 17.46 30.37 7.92
CA ALA A 314 16.72 30.07 6.71
C ALA A 314 15.85 28.80 6.88
N VAL A 315 16.41 27.73 7.50
CA VAL A 315 15.67 26.51 7.84
C VAL A 315 14.54 26.82 8.80
N ALA A 316 14.83 27.54 9.89
CA ALA A 316 13.83 27.91 10.88
C ALA A 316 12.70 28.75 10.27
N HIS A 317 13.06 29.73 9.42
CA HIS A 317 12.11 30.61 8.72
C HIS A 317 11.24 29.82 7.73
N GLY A 318 11.85 29.00 6.88
CA GLY A 318 11.12 28.20 5.87
C GLY A 318 10.11 27.26 6.49
N ILE A 319 10.48 26.57 7.59
CA ILE A 319 9.57 25.67 8.31
C ILE A 319 8.45 26.45 9.00
N ARG A 320 8.76 27.55 9.72
CA ARG A 320 7.73 28.35 10.42
C ARG A 320 6.70 28.96 9.46
N THR A 321 7.13 29.46 8.32
CA THR A 321 6.23 30.06 7.33
C THR A 321 5.34 29.05 6.62
N THR A 322 5.81 27.82 6.42
CA THR A 322 5.06 26.76 5.76
C THR A 322 4.24 25.87 6.73
N ALA A 323 4.58 25.90 8.02
CA ALA A 323 4.01 25.03 9.03
C ALA A 323 2.48 25.01 9.07
N GLY A 324 1.84 26.15 9.02
CA GLY A 324 0.38 26.27 9.04
C GLY A 324 -0.29 25.58 7.84
N THR A 325 0.23 25.82 6.65
CA THR A 325 -0.28 25.22 5.40
C THR A 325 -0.08 23.70 5.40
N VAL A 326 1.13 23.26 5.74
CA VAL A 326 1.47 21.83 5.78
C VAL A 326 0.62 21.07 6.81
N THR A 327 0.47 21.64 8.02
CA THR A 327 -0.34 20.99 9.07
C THR A 327 -1.82 20.93 8.71
N SER A 328 -2.36 22.00 8.13
CA SER A 328 -3.76 22.04 7.68
C SER A 328 -4.03 21.01 6.60
N ALA A 329 -3.14 20.92 5.60
CA ALA A 329 -3.26 19.95 4.52
C ALA A 329 -3.10 18.51 5.04
N ALA A 330 -2.15 18.26 5.93
CA ALA A 330 -1.97 16.95 6.55
C ALA A 330 -3.21 16.53 7.37
N LEU A 331 -3.78 17.45 8.16
CA LEU A 331 -4.99 17.17 8.94
C LEU A 331 -6.18 16.78 8.05
N VAL A 332 -6.38 17.51 6.96
CA VAL A 332 -7.45 17.20 5.99
C VAL A 332 -7.22 15.82 5.37
N MET A 333 -5.99 15.51 4.94
CA MET A 333 -5.69 14.19 4.35
C MET A 333 -5.85 13.05 5.35
N VAL A 334 -5.34 13.20 6.57
CA VAL A 334 -5.52 12.20 7.63
C VAL A 334 -7.02 11.99 7.89
N GLY A 335 -7.81 13.07 7.95
CA GLY A 335 -9.26 12.97 8.09
C GLY A 335 -9.92 12.20 6.95
N VAL A 336 -9.60 12.56 5.70
CA VAL A 336 -10.16 11.90 4.51
C VAL A 336 -9.77 10.42 4.45
N PHE A 337 -8.49 10.10 4.65
CA PHE A 337 -8.04 8.70 4.62
C PHE A 337 -8.59 7.87 5.79
N SER A 338 -8.76 8.47 6.96
CA SER A 338 -9.38 7.79 8.10
C SER A 338 -10.83 7.36 7.87
N ILE A 339 -11.55 8.03 6.96
CA ILE A 339 -12.91 7.61 6.58
C ILE A 339 -12.89 6.20 5.94
N PHE A 340 -11.85 5.87 5.15
CA PHE A 340 -11.74 4.53 4.57
C PHE A 340 -11.62 3.42 5.63
N ALA A 341 -11.11 3.73 6.82
CA ALA A 341 -11.07 2.77 7.93
C ALA A 341 -12.46 2.38 8.46
N THR A 342 -13.51 3.17 8.15
CA THR A 342 -14.89 2.87 8.54
C THR A 342 -15.62 1.94 7.56
N LEU A 343 -15.05 1.72 6.36
CA LEU A 343 -15.65 0.85 5.35
C LEU A 343 -15.57 -0.63 5.76
N PRO A 344 -16.48 -1.48 5.32
CA PRO A 344 -16.48 -2.90 5.67
C PRO A 344 -15.39 -3.72 4.97
N ILE A 345 -14.86 -3.24 3.86
CA ILE A 345 -13.86 -3.94 3.03
C ILE A 345 -12.47 -3.80 3.66
N LEU A 346 -11.80 -4.91 3.93
CA LEU A 346 -10.49 -4.95 4.61
C LEU A 346 -9.43 -4.14 3.85
N ASP A 347 -9.31 -4.34 2.53
CA ASP A 347 -8.35 -3.62 1.68
C ASP A 347 -8.49 -2.10 1.76
N MET A 348 -9.74 -1.60 1.87
CA MET A 348 -10.00 -0.17 2.03
C MET A 348 -9.57 0.34 3.40
N LYS A 349 -9.78 -0.46 4.46
CA LYS A 349 -9.30 -0.13 5.81
C LYS A 349 -7.78 -0.07 5.85
N GLU A 350 -7.10 -1.06 5.24
CA GLU A 350 -5.65 -1.11 5.12
C GLU A 350 -5.09 0.12 4.40
N MET A 351 -5.68 0.47 3.27
CA MET A 351 -5.32 1.66 2.49
C MET A 351 -5.52 2.93 3.32
N GLY A 352 -6.69 3.08 3.97
CA GLY A 352 -7.03 4.26 4.75
C GLY A 352 -6.10 4.49 5.93
N ILE A 353 -5.89 3.47 6.75
CA ILE A 353 -4.98 3.54 7.91
C ILE A 353 -3.53 3.71 7.45
N GLY A 354 -3.10 3.00 6.40
CA GLY A 354 -1.76 3.13 5.85
C GLY A 354 -1.45 4.55 5.38
N LEU A 355 -2.34 5.15 4.59
CA LEU A 355 -2.19 6.53 4.11
C LEU A 355 -2.28 7.55 5.26
N ALA A 356 -3.25 7.40 6.16
CA ALA A 356 -3.40 8.30 7.30
C ALA A 356 -2.17 8.28 8.22
N ALA A 357 -1.69 7.09 8.58
CA ALA A 357 -0.49 6.92 9.40
C ALA A 357 0.75 7.51 8.73
N ALA A 358 0.93 7.26 7.44
CA ALA A 358 2.07 7.78 6.70
C ALA A 358 2.08 9.30 6.61
N VAL A 359 0.94 9.93 6.28
CA VAL A 359 0.82 11.40 6.26
C VAL A 359 1.07 11.99 7.66
N LEU A 360 0.57 11.33 8.71
CA LEU A 360 0.80 11.77 10.08
C LEU A 360 2.29 11.67 10.47
N ILE A 361 2.93 10.55 10.18
CA ILE A 361 4.37 10.32 10.41
C ILE A 361 5.19 11.36 9.66
N ASP A 362 4.91 11.55 8.38
CA ASP A 362 5.64 12.48 7.52
C ASP A 362 5.47 13.94 8.00
N ALA A 363 4.25 14.37 8.27
CA ALA A 363 3.99 15.74 8.71
C ALA A 363 4.54 16.05 10.11
N THR A 364 4.61 15.07 11.00
CA THR A 364 5.04 15.28 12.41
C THR A 364 6.51 14.91 12.61
N ILE A 365 6.89 13.66 12.40
CA ILE A 365 8.23 13.18 12.74
C ILE A 365 9.25 13.61 11.67
N VAL A 366 8.94 13.40 10.41
CA VAL A 366 9.91 13.69 9.34
C VAL A 366 10.09 15.20 9.17
N ARG A 367 9.03 15.96 9.06
CA ARG A 367 9.12 17.41 8.75
C ARG A 367 9.36 18.28 9.97
N ALA A 368 8.77 17.93 11.12
CA ALA A 368 8.95 18.73 12.31
C ALA A 368 10.28 18.46 13.03
N VAL A 369 10.85 17.25 12.84
CA VAL A 369 12.04 16.83 13.59
C VAL A 369 13.19 16.46 12.68
N LEU A 370 13.04 15.47 11.79
CA LEU A 370 14.14 14.95 10.99
C LEU A 370 14.65 15.93 9.95
N LEU A 371 13.76 16.60 9.23
CA LEU A 371 14.14 17.55 8.20
C LEU A 371 14.97 18.71 8.78
N PRO A 372 14.51 19.46 9.81
CA PRO A 372 15.30 20.55 10.39
C PRO A 372 16.59 20.05 11.07
N ALA A 373 16.53 18.92 11.77
CA ALA A 373 17.70 18.36 12.43
C ALA A 373 18.80 17.98 11.45
N THR A 374 18.43 17.26 10.38
CA THR A 374 19.39 16.85 9.33
C THR A 374 19.89 18.04 8.53
N MET A 375 19.07 19.07 8.26
CA MET A 375 19.54 20.28 7.60
C MET A 375 20.56 21.05 8.44
N LYS A 376 20.34 21.14 9.75
CA LYS A 376 21.31 21.79 10.65
C LYS A 376 22.60 20.97 10.76
N LEU A 377 22.54 19.64 10.83
CA LEU A 377 23.72 18.77 10.91
C LEU A 377 24.59 18.82 9.67
N LEU A 378 23.98 18.95 8.50
CA LEU A 378 24.69 19.04 7.21
C LEU A 378 25.22 20.45 6.92
N GLY A 379 24.66 21.48 7.56
CA GLY A 379 25.10 22.87 7.42
C GLY A 379 25.18 23.33 5.95
N ASP A 380 26.33 23.83 5.55
CA ASP A 380 26.58 24.38 4.21
C ASP A 380 26.72 23.31 3.10
N TRP A 381 26.64 22.02 3.44
CA TRP A 381 26.59 20.93 2.46
C TRP A 381 25.20 20.73 1.83
N ASN A 382 24.19 21.50 2.30
CA ASN A 382 22.81 21.45 1.78
C ASN A 382 22.62 22.24 0.51
#